data_129810439eecda23222773bfc51c736c
#
_entry.id   129810439eecda23222773bfc51c736c
#
_cell.length_a   1.000
_cell.length_b   1.000
_cell.length_c   1.000
_cell.angle_alpha   90.00
_cell.angle_beta   90.00
_cell.angle_gamma   90.00
#
_symmetry.space_group_name_H-M   'P 1'
#
loop_
_entity.id
_entity.type
_entity.pdbx_description
1 polymer ?
#
loop_
_entity_poly.entity_id
_entity_poly.type
_entity_poly.pdbx_seq_one_letter_code
_entity_poly.pdbx_strand_id
1 'polypeptide(L)'
;MNELTVAELQTWKTQAKSFQLIDIREEEEIAVATIGGTSIPMDQILQRQSELREDVPVVIHCNSGKRSAAVVYQLSTKYGMTNVYTLCGGLQAYAAQVDPSVLQQH
;
A
#
# COMPACT_ATOMS: atom_id res chain seq x y z
N MET A 1 -7.18 0.28 13.53
CA MET A 1 -6.58 0.07 12.20
C MET A 1 -5.39 0.98 12.04
N ASN A 2 -4.28 0.44 11.53
CA ASN A 2 -3.06 1.22 11.36
C ASN A 2 -3.12 2.03 10.07
N GLU A 3 -2.86 3.32 10.19
CA GLU A 3 -2.83 4.23 9.06
C GLU A 3 -1.43 4.84 8.94
N LEU A 4 -0.98 5.01 7.69
CA LEU A 4 0.32 5.62 7.39
C LEU A 4 0.09 6.76 6.41
N THR A 5 0.58 7.95 6.73
CA THR A 5 0.52 9.06 5.78
C THR A 5 1.64 8.95 4.75
N VAL A 6 1.48 9.65 3.64
CA VAL A 6 2.53 9.72 2.62
C VAL A 6 3.80 10.35 3.20
N ALA A 7 3.66 11.37 4.05
CA ALA A 7 4.81 11.98 4.72
C ALA A 7 5.57 10.99 5.59
N GLU A 8 4.84 10.16 6.33
CA GLU A 8 5.45 9.10 7.15
C GLU A 8 6.15 8.05 6.28
N LEU A 9 5.55 7.67 5.16
CA LEU A 9 6.18 6.74 4.21
C LEU A 9 7.50 7.32 3.67
N GLN A 10 7.51 8.59 3.33
CA GLN A 10 8.73 9.25 2.88
C GLN A 10 9.81 9.28 3.96
N THR A 11 9.42 9.50 5.21
CA THR A 11 10.34 9.42 6.34
C THR A 11 10.95 8.02 6.43
N TRP A 12 10.13 6.97 6.29
CA TRP A 12 10.62 5.60 6.30
C TRP A 12 11.62 5.34 5.19
N LYS A 13 11.36 5.84 3.98
CA LYS A 13 12.27 5.71 2.85
C LYS A 13 13.58 6.45 3.10
N THR A 14 13.52 7.67 3.62
CA THR A 14 14.69 8.48 3.92
C THR A 14 15.58 7.82 4.99
N GLN A 15 14.94 7.19 5.98
CA GLN A 15 15.64 6.49 7.06
C GLN A 15 16.10 5.08 6.67
N ALA A 16 15.84 4.65 5.45
CA ALA A 16 16.12 3.30 4.97
C ALA A 16 15.48 2.22 5.84
N LYS A 17 14.30 2.52 6.41
CA LYS A 17 13.55 1.56 7.22
C LYS A 17 13.05 0.42 6.34
N SER A 18 13.17 -0.81 6.83
CA SER A 18 12.65 -1.98 6.12
C SER A 18 11.13 -2.02 6.23
N PHE A 19 10.46 -2.15 5.10
CA PHE A 19 9.01 -2.38 5.03
C PHE A 19 8.67 -3.07 3.71
N GLN A 20 7.51 -3.69 3.67
CA GLN A 20 7.00 -4.31 2.45
C GLN A 20 5.89 -3.40 1.89
N LEU A 21 5.96 -3.10 0.60
CA LEU A 21 4.97 -2.26 -0.08
C LEU A 21 4.14 -3.13 -1.01
N ILE A 22 2.81 -3.10 -0.85
CA ILE A 22 1.88 -3.93 -1.62
C ILE A 22 0.88 -3.03 -2.34
N ASP A 23 0.78 -3.20 -3.65
CA ASP A 23 -0.20 -2.54 -4.50
C ASP A 23 -1.33 -3.51 -4.78
N ILE A 24 -2.55 -3.18 -4.36
CA ILE A 24 -3.72 -4.05 -4.51
C ILE A 24 -4.63 -3.65 -5.68
N ARG A 25 -4.16 -2.75 -6.54
CA ARG A 25 -4.93 -2.32 -7.70
C ARG A 25 -4.87 -3.35 -8.82
N GLU A 26 -5.69 -3.14 -9.84
CA GLU A 26 -5.68 -4.00 -11.02
C GLU A 26 -4.45 -3.72 -11.89
N GLU A 27 -4.08 -4.71 -12.72
CA GLU A 27 -2.91 -4.59 -13.60
C GLU A 27 -3.00 -3.38 -14.54
N GLU A 28 -4.19 -3.08 -15.04
CA GLU A 28 -4.41 -1.94 -15.92
C GLU A 28 -4.13 -0.62 -15.23
N GLU A 29 -4.49 -0.51 -13.96
CA GLU A 29 -4.20 0.68 -13.16
C GLU A 29 -2.69 0.84 -12.94
N ILE A 30 -2.01 -0.24 -12.63
CA ILE A 30 -0.57 -0.25 -12.36
C ILE A 30 0.21 0.08 -13.63
N ALA A 31 -0.25 -0.40 -14.78
CA ALA A 31 0.40 -0.12 -16.05
C ALA A 31 0.41 1.36 -16.40
N VAL A 32 -0.60 2.11 -15.92
CA VAL A 32 -0.69 3.55 -16.16
C VAL A 32 0.20 4.33 -15.18
N ALA A 33 0.15 3.97 -13.89
CA ALA A 33 0.89 4.71 -12.86
C ALA A 33 1.15 3.80 -11.67
N THR A 34 2.35 3.88 -11.09
CA THR A 34 2.70 3.08 -9.92
C THR A 34 3.80 3.78 -9.10
N ILE A 35 3.82 3.48 -7.81
CA ILE A 35 4.93 3.87 -6.93
C ILE A 35 5.81 2.66 -6.59
N GLY A 36 5.62 1.56 -7.29
CA GLY A 36 6.38 0.34 -7.06
C GLY A 36 5.74 -0.60 -6.05
N GLY A 37 6.53 -1.51 -5.54
CA GLY A 37 6.07 -2.52 -4.61
C GLY A 37 5.65 -3.80 -5.32
N THR A 38 5.19 -4.77 -4.53
CA THR A 38 4.70 -6.04 -5.04
C THR A 38 3.22 -5.91 -5.38
N SER A 39 2.83 -6.39 -6.54
CA SER A 39 1.43 -6.38 -6.96
C SER A 39 0.72 -7.63 -6.46
N ILE A 40 -0.29 -7.45 -5.62
CA ILE A 40 -1.21 -8.52 -5.20
C ILE A 40 -2.62 -7.94 -5.29
N PRO A 41 -3.40 -8.29 -6.33
CA PRO A 41 -4.72 -7.71 -6.53
C PRO A 41 -5.65 -7.91 -5.33
N MET A 42 -6.54 -6.96 -5.12
CA MET A 42 -7.43 -6.95 -3.95
C MET A 42 -8.21 -8.25 -3.78
N ASP A 43 -8.66 -8.86 -4.89
CA ASP A 43 -9.43 -10.10 -4.85
C ASP A 43 -8.60 -11.34 -4.50
N GLN A 44 -7.27 -11.21 -4.45
CA GLN A 44 -6.37 -12.32 -4.15
C GLN A 44 -5.65 -12.17 -2.81
N ILE A 45 -5.65 -10.97 -2.22
CA ILE A 45 -4.76 -10.68 -1.09
C ILE A 45 -5.06 -11.51 0.15
N LEU A 46 -6.32 -11.78 0.43
CA LEU A 46 -6.67 -12.59 1.61
C LEU A 46 -6.23 -14.03 1.44
N GLN A 47 -6.28 -14.57 0.22
CA GLN A 47 -5.82 -15.93 -0.07
C GLN A 47 -4.30 -16.01 -0.10
N ARG A 48 -3.64 -14.90 -0.41
CA ARG A 48 -2.19 -14.82 -0.52
C ARG A 48 -1.55 -14.12 0.67
N GLN A 49 -2.25 -14.05 1.79
CA GLN A 49 -1.77 -13.35 2.98
C GLN A 49 -0.45 -13.93 3.53
N SER A 50 -0.13 -15.16 3.20
CA SER A 50 1.15 -15.77 3.60
C SER A 50 2.35 -15.13 2.90
N GLU A 51 2.13 -14.36 1.82
CA GLU A 51 3.19 -13.62 1.14
C GLU A 51 3.50 -12.30 1.84
N LEU A 52 2.66 -11.89 2.80
CA LEU A 52 2.89 -10.68 3.59
C LEU A 52 3.85 -11.00 4.72
N ARG A 53 4.87 -10.18 4.87
CA ARG A 53 5.88 -10.39 5.91
C ARG A 53 5.31 -10.11 7.28
N GLU A 54 5.86 -10.82 8.28
CA GLU A 54 5.46 -10.64 9.68
C GLU A 54 6.50 -9.86 10.49
N ASP A 55 7.71 -9.75 9.95
CA ASP A 55 8.88 -9.19 10.66
C ASP A 55 9.10 -7.69 10.39
N VAL A 56 8.35 -7.10 9.46
CA VAL A 56 8.45 -5.68 9.12
C VAL A 56 7.05 -5.11 8.91
N PRO A 57 6.89 -3.77 8.95
CA PRO A 57 5.62 -3.16 8.55
C PRO A 57 5.27 -3.50 7.09
N VAL A 58 4.00 -3.77 6.84
CA VAL A 58 3.47 -4.02 5.50
C VAL A 58 2.54 -2.86 5.15
N VAL A 59 2.89 -2.11 4.11
CA VAL A 59 2.13 -0.95 3.66
C VAL A 59 1.30 -1.36 2.46
N ILE A 60 0.00 -1.28 2.58
CA ILE A 60 -0.95 -1.64 1.53
C ILE A 60 -1.53 -0.36 0.94
N HIS A 61 -1.47 -0.22 -0.38
CA HIS A 61 -1.97 0.98 -1.02
C HIS A 61 -2.83 0.67 -2.23
N CYS A 62 -3.70 1.62 -2.54
CA CYS A 62 -4.51 1.65 -3.73
C CYS A 62 -4.52 3.08 -4.29
N ASN A 63 -5.49 3.42 -5.12
CA ASN A 63 -5.51 4.75 -5.74
C ASN A 63 -5.89 5.86 -4.75
N SER A 64 -7.00 5.67 -3.99
CA SER A 64 -7.52 6.69 -3.07
C SER A 64 -7.36 6.35 -1.58
N GLY A 65 -6.99 5.13 -1.26
CA GLY A 65 -6.92 4.63 0.11
C GLY A 65 -8.15 3.87 0.58
N LYS A 66 -9.24 3.87 -0.18
CA LYS A 66 -10.49 3.20 0.25
C LYS A 66 -10.39 1.68 0.20
N ARG A 67 -9.90 1.14 -0.91
CA ARG A 67 -9.73 -0.31 -1.05
C ARG A 67 -8.70 -0.84 -0.06
N SER A 68 -7.58 -0.13 0.10
CA SER A 68 -6.54 -0.55 1.02
C SER A 68 -6.99 -0.51 2.48
N ALA A 69 -7.78 0.47 2.86
CA ALA A 69 -8.35 0.54 4.21
C ALA A 69 -9.24 -0.68 4.49
N ALA A 70 -10.08 -1.07 3.54
CA ALA A 70 -10.93 -2.25 3.67
C ALA A 70 -10.10 -3.52 3.82
N VAL A 71 -9.04 -3.66 3.04
CA VAL A 71 -8.15 -4.83 3.10
C VAL A 71 -7.43 -4.89 4.44
N VAL A 72 -6.86 -3.78 4.89
CA VAL A 72 -6.15 -3.72 6.18
C VAL A 72 -7.11 -4.06 7.32
N TYR A 73 -8.35 -3.57 7.27
CA TYR A 73 -9.35 -3.91 8.25
C TYR A 73 -9.58 -5.44 8.33
N GLN A 74 -9.71 -6.08 7.18
CA GLN A 74 -9.93 -7.54 7.13
C GLN A 74 -8.70 -8.33 7.60
N LEU A 75 -7.50 -7.91 7.18
CA LEU A 75 -6.28 -8.57 7.63
C LEU A 75 -6.10 -8.45 9.14
N SER A 76 -6.46 -7.31 9.70
CA SER A 76 -6.35 -7.09 11.14
C SER A 76 -7.38 -7.88 11.93
N THR A 77 -8.65 -7.87 11.48
CA THR A 77 -9.74 -8.48 12.25
C THR A 77 -9.89 -9.98 12.03
N LYS A 78 -9.68 -10.46 10.79
CA LYS A 78 -9.83 -11.88 10.48
C LYS A 78 -8.57 -12.70 10.73
N TYR A 79 -7.40 -12.12 10.47
CA TYR A 79 -6.13 -12.85 10.54
C TYR A 79 -5.23 -12.34 11.66
N GLY A 80 -5.68 -11.37 12.44
CA GLY A 80 -4.95 -10.87 13.60
C GLY A 80 -3.62 -10.19 13.26
N MET A 81 -3.45 -9.70 12.03
CA MET A 81 -2.20 -9.04 11.64
C MET A 81 -2.12 -7.66 12.29
N THR A 82 -1.01 -7.39 12.98
CA THR A 82 -0.80 -6.13 13.69
C THR A 82 0.17 -5.19 12.98
N ASN A 83 0.84 -5.67 11.95
CA ASN A 83 1.90 -4.94 11.23
C ASN A 83 1.47 -4.43 9.86
N VAL A 84 0.17 -4.44 9.55
CA VAL A 84 -0.36 -3.96 8.27
C VAL A 84 -0.87 -2.53 8.43
N TYR A 85 -0.56 -1.68 7.44
CA TYR A 85 -0.90 -0.26 7.39
C TYR A 85 -1.57 0.04 6.06
N THR A 86 -2.58 0.92 6.09
CA THR A 86 -3.13 1.47 4.84
C THR A 86 -2.48 2.83 4.58
N LEU A 87 -2.05 3.05 3.34
CA LEU A 87 -1.48 4.34 2.94
C LEU A 87 -2.62 5.33 2.72
N CYS A 88 -2.71 6.33 3.60
CA CYS A 88 -3.78 7.32 3.54
C CYS A 88 -3.73 8.12 2.24
N GLY A 89 -4.86 8.16 1.55
CA GLY A 89 -4.97 8.86 0.27
C GLY A 89 -4.32 8.15 -0.90
N GLY A 90 -3.60 7.06 -0.68
CA GLY A 90 -3.04 6.19 -1.70
C GLY A 90 -2.15 6.89 -2.71
N LEU A 91 -2.19 6.40 -3.95
CA LEU A 91 -1.39 6.94 -5.03
C LEU A 91 -1.69 8.42 -5.30
N GLN A 92 -2.96 8.82 -5.15
CA GLN A 92 -3.35 10.22 -5.37
C GLN A 92 -2.65 11.16 -4.39
N ALA A 93 -2.61 10.79 -3.10
CA ALA A 93 -1.91 11.59 -2.10
C ALA A 93 -0.41 11.60 -2.34
N TYR A 94 0.15 10.47 -2.75
CA TYR A 94 1.57 10.38 -3.09
C TYR A 94 1.91 11.33 -4.25
N ALA A 95 1.09 11.34 -5.30
CA ALA A 95 1.28 12.23 -6.44
C ALA A 95 1.21 13.70 -6.02
N ALA A 96 0.26 14.04 -5.15
CA ALA A 96 0.05 15.44 -4.73
C ALA A 96 1.18 15.94 -3.83
N GLN A 97 1.75 15.08 -3.00
CA GLN A 97 2.68 15.50 -1.95
C GLN A 97 4.14 15.21 -2.27
N VAL A 98 4.42 14.24 -3.12
CA VAL A 98 5.78 13.76 -3.37
C VAL A 98 6.16 13.88 -4.83
N ASP A 99 5.41 13.22 -5.73
CA ASP A 99 5.82 13.12 -7.13
C ASP A 99 4.61 13.11 -8.06
N PRO A 100 4.22 14.27 -8.58
CA PRO A 100 3.08 14.36 -9.51
C PRO A 100 3.26 13.54 -10.77
N SER A 101 4.50 13.22 -11.15
CA SER A 101 4.77 12.48 -12.39
C SER A 101 4.22 11.04 -12.35
N VAL A 102 3.94 10.48 -11.17
CA VAL A 102 3.38 9.12 -11.08
C VAL A 102 2.00 9.01 -11.72
N LEU A 103 1.27 10.13 -11.86
CA LEU A 103 -0.02 10.15 -12.53
C LEU A 103 0.07 10.52 -14.03
N GLN A 104 1.27 10.77 -14.54
CA GLN A 104 1.51 11.21 -15.91
C GLN A 104 2.18 10.15 -16.76
N GLN A 105 2.27 8.95 -16.28
CA GLN A 105 2.89 7.83 -17.00
C GLN A 105 1.85 7.20 -17.92
N HIS A 106 2.06 7.33 -19.20
CA HIS A 106 1.16 6.76 -20.21
C HIS A 106 1.92 6.02 -21.28
#